data_96e1bcb021cb5087e5d2350a70526db3
#
_entry.id   96e1bcb021cb5087e5d2350a70526db3
#
_cell.length_a   1.000
_cell.length_b   1.000
_cell.length_c   1.000
_cell.angle_alpha   90.00
_cell.angle_beta   90.00
_cell.angle_gamma   90.00
#
_symmetry.space_group_name_H-M   'P 1'
#
loop_
_entity.id
_entity.type
_entity.pdbx_description
1 polymer ?
#
loop_
_entity_poly.entity_id
_entity_poly.type
_entity_poly.pdbx_seq_one_letter_code
_entity_poly.pdbx_strand_id
1 'polypeptide(L)'
;MKYLNHVAVTATVLAMAAGGAYAQEKKTLAIVVKGLDNPFFEQINLGCQDWASNNPDSEYECLYTGPASSADEAGQVQLVDDLVTRGVAAIAISPSNAPAMANRLKEIAPEIPVMTVDADLSEADRTLRATFLGTDNYLMGVMMAEQAQRLKPEGGSICLQLGNVAADNINARAAGFRDTIAAAEGTDRLNGEGGWTEIEGCPVFTNDQIDLANQQMADVFTSNPDLDAFVLIGGWAQFAPQAYAQVTDQVMDRLESNELIIIAGDTLPPQVQAFNEGRSHAQIGQRPFEMGQRAPDVMIQLINGEAVEDPIYTGLDVCTHEEPGFCAQ
;
A
#
# COMPACT_ATOMS: atom_id res chain seq x y z
N MET A 1 41.76 90.57 6.18
CA MET A 1 40.40 90.12 6.24
C MET A 1 40.20 88.98 5.19
N LYS A 2 40.21 87.77 5.63
CA LYS A 2 39.98 86.60 4.79
C LYS A 2 38.83 85.80 5.41
N TYR A 3 37.67 85.74 4.75
CA TYR A 3 36.54 84.94 5.21
C TYR A 3 36.74 83.49 4.79
N LEU A 4 36.73 82.56 5.77
CA LEU A 4 36.63 81.11 5.51
C LEU A 4 35.16 80.70 5.51
N ASN A 5 34.67 80.26 4.37
CA ASN A 5 33.37 79.63 4.23
C ASN A 5 33.50 78.14 4.64
N HIS A 6 32.75 77.75 5.67
CA HIS A 6 32.60 76.32 6.02
C HIS A 6 31.37 75.76 5.29
N VAL A 7 31.62 74.83 4.40
CA VAL A 7 30.55 74.02 3.76
C VAL A 7 30.32 72.78 4.63
N ALA A 8 29.16 72.69 5.25
CA ALA A 8 28.73 71.51 5.95
C ALA A 8 28.13 70.48 4.95
N VAL A 9 28.80 69.37 4.79
CA VAL A 9 28.31 68.20 4.03
C VAL A 9 27.49 67.32 4.95
N THR A 10 26.18 67.33 4.77
CA THR A 10 25.28 66.41 5.53
C THR A 10 25.24 65.07 4.78
N ALA A 11 25.88 64.06 5.34
CA ALA A 11 25.78 62.66 4.83
C ALA A 11 24.52 62.03 5.32
N THR A 12 23.56 61.80 4.43
CA THR A 12 22.33 61.05 4.69
C THR A 12 22.68 59.55 4.59
N VAL A 13 22.73 58.87 5.70
CA VAL A 13 22.90 57.39 5.78
C VAL A 13 21.54 56.76 5.49
N LEU A 14 21.33 56.22 4.27
CA LEU A 14 20.20 55.32 3.95
C LEU A 14 20.47 53.99 4.62
N ALA A 15 19.80 53.67 5.74
CA ALA A 15 19.74 52.34 6.30
C ALA A 15 18.85 51.45 5.44
N MET A 16 19.45 50.65 4.55
CA MET A 16 18.74 49.53 3.89
C MET A 16 18.45 48.45 4.97
N ALA A 17 17.22 48.40 5.43
CA ALA A 17 16.71 47.27 6.15
C ALA A 17 16.65 46.07 5.19
N ALA A 18 17.66 45.24 5.12
CA ALA A 18 17.62 43.94 4.53
C ALA A 18 16.66 43.08 5.39
N GLY A 19 15.39 43.10 5.11
CA GLY A 19 14.44 42.13 5.62
C GLY A 19 14.83 40.77 5.07
N GLY A 20 15.62 40.01 5.85
CA GLY A 20 15.81 38.60 5.57
C GLY A 20 14.42 37.93 5.66
N ALA A 21 13.88 37.52 4.52
CA ALA A 21 12.77 36.58 4.51
C ALA A 21 13.31 35.30 5.16
N TYR A 22 13.04 35.12 6.45
CA TYR A 22 13.16 33.82 7.05
C TYR A 22 12.14 32.93 6.32
N ALA A 23 12.62 31.99 5.51
CA ALA A 23 11.77 30.92 5.01
C ALA A 23 11.14 30.25 6.24
N GLN A 24 9.85 30.37 6.40
CA GLN A 24 9.14 29.70 7.49
C GLN A 24 9.34 28.19 7.29
N GLU A 25 9.85 27.51 8.31
CA GLU A 25 10.03 26.05 8.28
C GLU A 25 8.66 25.40 8.04
N LYS A 26 8.57 24.57 7.01
CA LYS A 26 7.30 23.91 6.66
C LYS A 26 6.92 22.92 7.75
N LYS A 27 5.62 22.81 8.00
CA LYS A 27 5.07 21.79 8.90
C LYS A 27 5.05 20.44 8.19
N THR A 28 5.46 19.38 8.86
CA THR A 28 5.60 18.06 8.27
C THR A 28 4.28 17.27 8.33
N LEU A 29 3.83 16.79 7.17
CA LEU A 29 2.80 15.77 7.02
C LEU A 29 3.52 14.44 6.75
N ALA A 30 3.44 13.49 7.69
CA ALA A 30 4.21 12.26 7.59
C ALA A 30 3.35 11.11 7.07
N ILE A 31 3.84 10.40 6.05
CA ILE A 31 3.30 9.12 5.58
C ILE A 31 4.28 8.03 5.98
N VAL A 32 3.84 7.13 6.86
CA VAL A 32 4.65 6.01 7.39
C VAL A 32 4.14 4.70 6.78
N VAL A 33 4.94 4.11 5.90
CA VAL A 33 4.62 2.85 5.21
C VAL A 33 5.17 1.64 5.96
N LYS A 34 4.76 0.43 5.55
CA LYS A 34 5.19 -0.83 6.18
C LYS A 34 6.70 -1.06 6.05
N GLY A 35 7.29 -0.73 4.89
CA GLY A 35 8.71 -0.89 4.64
C GLY A 35 9.14 -0.26 3.31
N LEU A 36 10.40 0.16 3.25
CA LEU A 36 10.99 0.80 2.07
C LEU A 36 11.52 -0.21 1.05
N ASP A 37 11.52 -1.50 1.38
CA ASP A 37 11.95 -2.61 0.52
C ASP A 37 10.88 -3.09 -0.48
N ASN A 38 9.63 -2.61 -0.34
CA ASN A 38 8.53 -3.02 -1.21
C ASN A 38 8.23 -1.94 -2.28
N PRO A 39 8.36 -2.26 -3.57
CA PRO A 39 8.10 -1.31 -4.67
C PRO A 39 6.69 -0.70 -4.71
N PHE A 40 5.70 -1.36 -4.10
CA PHE A 40 4.35 -0.82 -3.96
C PHE A 40 4.37 0.54 -3.23
N PHE A 41 5.12 0.64 -2.14
CA PHE A 41 5.18 1.85 -1.33
C PHE A 41 5.97 2.98 -2.01
N GLU A 42 6.85 2.67 -2.96
CA GLU A 42 7.51 3.69 -3.77
C GLU A 42 6.50 4.50 -4.60
N GLN A 43 5.38 3.90 -5.03
CA GLN A 43 4.31 4.64 -5.71
C GLN A 43 3.62 5.64 -4.78
N ILE A 44 3.48 5.33 -3.49
CA ILE A 44 2.99 6.28 -2.48
C ILE A 44 3.98 7.43 -2.32
N ASN A 45 5.30 7.15 -2.31
CA ASN A 45 6.34 8.18 -2.31
C ASN A 45 6.22 9.11 -3.52
N LEU A 46 6.08 8.55 -4.72
CA LEU A 46 5.91 9.34 -5.94
C LEU A 46 4.67 10.23 -5.88
N GLY A 47 3.55 9.73 -5.33
CA GLY A 47 2.35 10.53 -5.08
C GLY A 47 2.58 11.68 -4.09
N CYS A 48 3.29 11.43 -2.99
CA CYS A 48 3.70 12.43 -2.00
C CYS A 48 4.58 13.53 -2.64
N GLN A 49 5.54 13.14 -3.48
CA GLN A 49 6.40 14.08 -4.22
C GLN A 49 5.63 14.88 -5.27
N ASP A 50 4.68 14.25 -5.96
CA ASP A 50 3.81 14.95 -6.92
C ASP A 50 2.97 16.01 -6.22
N TRP A 51 2.34 15.67 -5.08
CA TRP A 51 1.63 16.65 -4.27
C TRP A 51 2.54 17.83 -3.87
N ALA A 52 3.74 17.56 -3.36
CA ALA A 52 4.69 18.59 -2.95
C ALA A 52 5.09 19.49 -4.12
N SER A 53 5.28 18.92 -5.31
CA SER A 53 5.64 19.64 -6.53
C SER A 53 4.51 20.54 -7.03
N ASN A 54 3.26 20.11 -6.86
CA ASN A 54 2.08 20.86 -7.24
C ASN A 54 1.67 21.92 -6.20
N ASN A 55 2.24 21.85 -4.97
CA ASN A 55 1.94 22.76 -3.86
C ASN A 55 3.22 23.44 -3.30
N PRO A 56 4.05 24.11 -4.12
CA PRO A 56 5.35 24.65 -3.68
C PRO A 56 5.23 25.72 -2.58
N ASP A 57 4.13 26.48 -2.59
CA ASP A 57 3.84 27.56 -1.65
C ASP A 57 3.08 27.09 -0.39
N SER A 58 2.78 25.81 -0.25
CA SER A 58 2.13 25.26 0.94
C SER A 58 3.00 25.48 2.19
N GLU A 59 2.36 25.77 3.32
CA GLU A 59 3.02 25.78 4.62
C GLU A 59 3.40 24.37 5.13
N TYR A 60 2.99 23.33 4.39
CA TYR A 60 3.27 21.93 4.69
C TYR A 60 4.27 21.32 3.70
N GLU A 61 4.99 20.32 4.17
CA GLU A 61 5.79 19.40 3.35
C GLU A 61 5.29 17.97 3.52
N CYS A 62 5.40 17.14 2.49
CA CYS A 62 5.09 15.72 2.57
C CYS A 62 6.37 14.94 2.86
N LEU A 63 6.41 14.23 3.99
CA LEU A 63 7.48 13.32 4.39
C LEU A 63 7.02 11.88 4.20
N TYR A 64 7.63 11.18 3.25
CA TYR A 64 7.48 9.73 3.12
C TYR A 64 8.59 9.02 3.87
N THR A 65 8.24 8.02 4.70
CA THR A 65 9.20 7.26 5.50
C THR A 65 8.65 5.89 5.89
N GLY A 66 9.52 5.02 6.39
CA GLY A 66 9.19 3.68 6.86
C GLY A 66 10.44 2.98 7.37
N PRO A 67 10.32 1.81 8.02
CA PRO A 67 11.47 0.98 8.31
C PRO A 67 12.13 0.48 7.01
N ALA A 68 13.38 0.07 7.07
CA ALA A 68 14.11 -0.41 5.90
C ALA A 68 13.49 -1.70 5.31
N SER A 69 12.83 -2.50 6.15
CA SER A 69 12.16 -3.74 5.75
C SER A 69 10.73 -3.81 6.28
N SER A 70 9.83 -4.32 5.46
CA SER A 70 8.43 -4.59 5.82
C SER A 70 8.29 -5.62 6.95
N ALA A 71 9.33 -6.40 7.21
CA ALA A 71 9.40 -7.33 8.34
C ALA A 71 9.75 -6.67 9.69
N ASP A 72 10.18 -5.39 9.69
CA ASP A 72 10.54 -4.66 10.91
C ASP A 72 9.34 -3.91 11.51
N GLU A 73 8.37 -4.67 12.01
CA GLU A 73 7.15 -4.16 12.64
C GLU A 73 7.45 -3.27 13.86
N ALA A 74 8.44 -3.66 14.67
CA ALA A 74 8.84 -2.91 15.86
C ALA A 74 9.50 -1.57 15.49
N GLY A 75 10.32 -1.55 14.44
CA GLY A 75 10.91 -0.34 13.89
C GLY A 75 9.85 0.61 13.36
N GLN A 76 8.78 0.12 12.76
CA GLN A 76 7.67 0.97 12.33
C GLN A 76 6.98 1.65 13.51
N VAL A 77 6.68 0.91 14.58
CA VAL A 77 6.05 1.46 15.80
C VAL A 77 6.95 2.54 16.43
N GLN A 78 8.26 2.27 16.54
CA GLN A 78 9.21 3.25 17.07
C GLN A 78 9.31 4.51 16.20
N LEU A 79 9.24 4.37 14.87
CA LEU A 79 9.28 5.50 13.95
C LEU A 79 8.06 6.41 14.13
N VAL A 80 6.86 5.85 14.34
CA VAL A 80 5.65 6.62 14.64
C VAL A 80 5.83 7.42 15.93
N ASP A 81 6.38 6.81 16.99
CA ASP A 81 6.70 7.49 18.24
C ASP A 81 7.63 8.69 18.05
N ASP A 82 8.72 8.47 17.30
CA ASP A 82 9.71 9.50 17.05
C ASP A 82 9.11 10.68 16.28
N LEU A 83 8.23 10.41 15.30
CA LEU A 83 7.54 11.44 14.52
C LEU A 83 6.56 12.24 15.38
N VAL A 84 5.76 11.57 16.20
CA VAL A 84 4.84 12.25 17.15
C VAL A 84 5.62 13.11 18.14
N THR A 85 6.74 12.59 18.67
CA THR A 85 7.61 13.33 19.61
C THR A 85 8.27 14.55 18.95
N ARG A 86 8.61 14.47 17.66
CA ARG A 86 9.16 15.60 16.88
C ARG A 86 8.11 16.65 16.53
N GLY A 87 6.84 16.38 16.76
CA GLY A 87 5.75 17.33 16.53
C GLY A 87 5.39 17.49 15.04
N VAL A 88 5.32 16.39 14.27
CA VAL A 88 4.75 16.44 12.92
C VAL A 88 3.31 16.94 12.99
N ALA A 89 2.83 17.61 11.94
CA ALA A 89 1.51 18.25 11.96
C ALA A 89 0.36 17.24 11.87
N ALA A 90 0.56 16.14 11.15
CA ALA A 90 -0.34 15.00 11.06
C ALA A 90 0.44 13.76 10.58
N ILE A 91 -0.15 12.59 10.76
CA ILE A 91 0.46 11.33 10.38
C ILE A 91 -0.54 10.39 9.68
N ALA A 92 -0.14 9.83 8.54
CA ALA A 92 -0.82 8.75 7.82
C ALA A 92 0.01 7.47 7.97
N ILE A 93 -0.58 6.40 8.48
CA ILE A 93 0.14 5.16 8.81
C ILE A 93 -0.44 4.01 7.99
N SER A 94 0.43 3.22 7.34
CA SER A 94 0.08 1.89 6.82
C SER A 94 0.61 0.83 7.78
N PRO A 95 -0.18 0.34 8.76
CA PRO A 95 0.34 -0.53 9.81
C PRO A 95 0.74 -1.90 9.25
N SER A 96 1.98 -2.35 9.53
CA SER A 96 2.45 -3.71 9.26
C SER A 96 1.75 -4.72 10.17
N ASN A 97 1.63 -4.33 11.44
CA ASN A 97 0.95 -5.09 12.50
C ASN A 97 -0.11 -4.19 13.14
N ALA A 98 -1.37 -4.35 12.71
CA ALA A 98 -2.47 -3.50 13.15
C ALA A 98 -2.69 -3.55 14.68
N PRO A 99 -2.70 -4.71 15.36
CA PRO A 99 -2.79 -4.76 16.82
C PRO A 99 -1.65 -4.06 17.56
N ALA A 100 -0.40 -4.23 17.12
CA ALA A 100 0.75 -3.59 17.76
C ALA A 100 0.69 -2.06 17.62
N MET A 101 0.37 -1.57 16.42
CA MET A 101 0.19 -0.15 16.15
C MET A 101 -0.97 0.45 16.97
N ALA A 102 -2.12 -0.24 17.01
CA ALA A 102 -3.27 0.19 17.80
C ALA A 102 -2.95 0.31 19.30
N ASN A 103 -2.24 -0.68 19.86
CA ASN A 103 -1.81 -0.64 21.25
C ASN A 103 -0.90 0.57 21.50
N ARG A 104 0.04 0.84 20.58
CA ARG A 104 0.92 1.99 20.73
C ARG A 104 0.20 3.32 20.62
N LEU A 105 -0.72 3.48 19.68
CA LEU A 105 -1.54 4.68 19.56
C LEU A 105 -2.39 4.95 20.82
N LYS A 106 -2.90 3.89 21.48
CA LYS A 106 -3.59 4.02 22.78
C LYS A 106 -2.68 4.54 23.89
N GLU A 107 -1.42 4.08 23.91
CA GLU A 107 -0.43 4.48 24.92
C GLU A 107 0.03 5.93 24.76
N ILE A 108 0.37 6.34 23.54
CA ILE A 108 0.89 7.68 23.27
C ILE A 108 -0.22 8.74 23.15
N ALA A 109 -1.45 8.32 22.83
CA ALA A 109 -2.62 9.19 22.66
C ALA A 109 -2.27 10.53 21.94
N PRO A 110 -1.80 10.48 20.69
CA PRO A 110 -1.25 11.66 20.01
C PRO A 110 -2.30 12.77 19.89
N GLU A 111 -1.92 14.02 20.15
CA GLU A 111 -2.78 15.18 19.99
C GLU A 111 -2.93 15.64 18.53
N ILE A 112 -2.07 15.13 17.63
CA ILE A 112 -2.10 15.41 16.19
C ILE A 112 -3.12 14.49 15.48
N PRO A 113 -3.67 14.90 14.32
CA PRO A 113 -4.48 14.02 13.51
C PRO A 113 -3.72 12.76 13.08
N VAL A 114 -4.36 11.60 13.27
CA VAL A 114 -3.89 10.29 12.80
C VAL A 114 -4.89 9.78 11.78
N MET A 115 -4.42 9.35 10.62
CA MET A 115 -5.18 8.58 9.63
C MET A 115 -4.42 7.31 9.26
N THR A 116 -5.10 6.35 8.64
CA THR A 116 -4.46 5.19 8.05
C THR A 116 -4.46 5.29 6.52
N VAL A 117 -3.47 4.68 5.87
CA VAL A 117 -3.31 4.62 4.41
C VAL A 117 -2.92 3.21 3.99
N ASP A 118 -3.40 2.71 2.84
CA ASP A 118 -3.14 1.36 2.32
C ASP A 118 -3.68 0.22 3.19
N ALA A 119 -3.26 0.16 4.45
CA ALA A 119 -3.75 -0.79 5.45
C ALA A 119 -4.42 -0.03 6.60
N ASP A 120 -5.48 -0.60 7.17
CA ASP A 120 -6.21 0.00 8.29
C ASP A 120 -5.90 -0.70 9.63
N LEU A 121 -6.37 -0.12 10.71
CA LEU A 121 -6.48 -0.78 12.00
C LEU A 121 -7.65 -1.77 11.96
N SER A 122 -7.63 -2.74 12.88
CA SER A 122 -8.76 -3.65 13.06
C SER A 122 -10.04 -2.88 13.37
N GLU A 123 -11.19 -3.44 13.02
CA GLU A 123 -12.49 -2.79 13.22
C GLU A 123 -12.68 -2.27 14.67
N ALA A 124 -12.23 -3.04 15.66
CA ALA A 124 -12.32 -2.67 17.07
C ALA A 124 -11.49 -1.43 17.44
N ASP A 125 -10.47 -1.11 16.65
CA ASP A 125 -9.48 -0.06 16.93
C ASP A 125 -9.61 1.16 16.00
N ARG A 126 -10.54 1.16 15.06
CA ARG A 126 -10.71 2.25 14.05
C ARG A 126 -10.98 3.62 14.66
N THR A 127 -11.47 3.68 15.91
CA THR A 127 -11.66 4.95 16.63
C THR A 127 -10.35 5.66 17.00
N LEU A 128 -9.20 4.99 16.83
CA LEU A 128 -7.88 5.58 17.08
C LEU A 128 -7.35 6.42 15.91
N ARG A 129 -8.04 6.38 14.78
CA ARG A 129 -7.71 7.17 13.59
C ARG A 129 -8.93 7.96 13.12
N ALA A 130 -8.73 9.04 12.38
CA ALA A 130 -9.82 9.88 11.88
C ALA A 130 -10.45 9.29 10.61
N THR A 131 -9.65 8.74 9.68
CA THR A 131 -10.12 8.12 8.45
C THR A 131 -9.10 7.12 7.91
N PHE A 132 -9.55 6.23 7.01
CA PHE A 132 -8.73 5.37 6.17
C PHE A 132 -8.75 5.87 4.72
N LEU A 133 -7.58 5.98 4.10
CA LEU A 133 -7.42 6.26 2.68
C LEU A 133 -6.75 5.07 2.00
N GLY A 134 -7.45 4.37 1.09
CA GLY A 134 -6.86 3.21 0.44
C GLY A 134 -7.82 2.39 -0.38
N THR A 135 -7.50 1.13 -0.53
CA THR A 135 -8.28 0.15 -1.30
C THR A 135 -9.44 -0.39 -0.46
N ASP A 136 -10.60 -0.61 -1.08
CA ASP A 136 -11.58 -1.54 -0.55
C ASP A 136 -11.03 -2.96 -0.68
N ASN A 137 -10.37 -3.41 0.39
CA ASN A 137 -9.65 -4.67 0.39
C ASN A 137 -10.57 -5.90 0.34
N TYR A 138 -11.75 -5.82 0.94
CA TYR A 138 -12.74 -6.89 0.82
C TYR A 138 -13.23 -7.01 -0.63
N LEU A 139 -13.58 -5.89 -1.27
CA LEU A 139 -13.97 -5.86 -2.68
C LEU A 139 -12.86 -6.35 -3.60
N MET A 140 -11.59 -6.05 -3.31
CA MET A 140 -10.46 -6.60 -4.08
C MET A 140 -10.45 -8.12 -4.03
N GLY A 141 -10.70 -8.71 -2.87
CA GLY A 141 -10.83 -10.16 -2.69
C GLY A 141 -12.01 -10.73 -3.47
N VAL A 142 -13.17 -10.07 -3.45
CA VAL A 142 -14.34 -10.41 -4.26
C VAL A 142 -13.98 -10.48 -5.74
N MET A 143 -13.33 -9.43 -6.27
CA MET A 143 -12.93 -9.37 -7.68
C MET A 143 -11.92 -10.47 -8.05
N MET A 144 -11.02 -10.86 -7.16
CA MET A 144 -10.12 -12.00 -7.37
C MET A 144 -10.90 -13.33 -7.46
N ALA A 145 -11.88 -13.52 -6.58
CA ALA A 145 -12.75 -14.71 -6.57
C ALA A 145 -13.60 -14.81 -7.84
N GLU A 146 -14.16 -13.70 -8.32
CA GLU A 146 -14.90 -13.64 -9.58
C GLU A 146 -14.02 -14.09 -10.75
N GLN A 147 -12.73 -13.74 -10.78
CA GLN A 147 -11.81 -14.23 -11.81
C GLN A 147 -11.53 -15.73 -11.67
N ALA A 148 -11.39 -16.25 -10.46
CA ALA A 148 -11.24 -17.69 -10.24
C ALA A 148 -12.46 -18.47 -10.74
N GLN A 149 -13.66 -18.04 -10.39
CA GLN A 149 -14.93 -18.64 -10.85
C GLN A 149 -15.12 -18.53 -12.37
N ARG A 150 -14.71 -17.41 -12.97
CA ARG A 150 -14.77 -17.20 -14.42
C ARG A 150 -13.83 -18.15 -15.17
N LEU A 151 -12.60 -18.30 -14.69
CA LEU A 151 -11.56 -19.12 -15.33
C LEU A 151 -11.76 -20.62 -15.11
N LYS A 152 -12.26 -21.01 -13.93
CA LYS A 152 -12.54 -22.39 -13.55
C LYS A 152 -13.91 -22.48 -12.85
N PRO A 153 -15.01 -22.49 -13.64
CA PRO A 153 -16.37 -22.48 -13.09
C PRO A 153 -16.74 -23.74 -12.28
N GLU A 154 -16.06 -24.85 -12.51
CA GLU A 154 -16.27 -26.09 -11.74
C GLU A 154 -15.50 -26.11 -10.42
N GLY A 155 -14.63 -25.13 -10.19
CA GLY A 155 -13.74 -25.09 -9.03
C GLY A 155 -12.48 -25.93 -9.19
N GLY A 156 -11.93 -26.37 -8.07
CA GLY A 156 -10.71 -27.18 -8.02
C GLY A 156 -9.95 -27.03 -6.71
N SER A 157 -8.71 -27.49 -6.70
CA SER A 157 -7.76 -27.30 -5.61
C SER A 157 -7.12 -25.91 -5.69
N ILE A 158 -6.98 -25.23 -4.56
CA ILE A 158 -6.50 -23.86 -4.51
C ILE A 158 -5.52 -23.60 -3.38
N CYS A 159 -4.56 -22.73 -3.60
CA CYS A 159 -3.70 -22.16 -2.56
C CYS A 159 -3.74 -20.64 -2.59
N LEU A 160 -3.99 -20.00 -1.45
CA LEU A 160 -3.86 -18.58 -1.28
C LEU A 160 -2.48 -18.24 -0.72
N GLN A 161 -1.78 -17.28 -1.32
CA GLN A 161 -0.57 -16.70 -0.76
C GLN A 161 -0.88 -15.34 -0.15
N LEU A 162 -0.70 -15.25 1.15
CA LEU A 162 -1.00 -14.10 2.01
C LEU A 162 0.30 -13.38 2.41
N GLY A 163 0.18 -12.17 2.92
CA GLY A 163 1.28 -11.40 3.49
C GLY A 163 1.50 -11.67 4.97
N ASN A 164 1.53 -10.60 5.77
CA ASN A 164 1.59 -10.70 7.22
C ASN A 164 0.21 -11.07 7.79
N VAL A 165 0.18 -12.05 8.67
CA VAL A 165 -1.05 -12.53 9.35
C VAL A 165 -1.76 -11.46 10.18
N ALA A 166 -1.02 -10.46 10.66
CA ALA A 166 -1.54 -9.34 11.46
C ALA A 166 -1.92 -8.09 10.61
N ALA A 167 -1.83 -8.18 9.28
CA ALA A 167 -2.20 -7.09 8.36
C ALA A 167 -3.68 -7.17 8.01
N ASP A 168 -4.46 -6.17 8.44
CA ASP A 168 -5.92 -6.12 8.26
C ASP A 168 -6.33 -6.17 6.78
N ASN A 169 -5.63 -5.41 5.92
CA ASN A 169 -5.89 -5.36 4.48
C ASN A 169 -5.77 -6.73 3.79
N ILE A 170 -4.78 -7.52 4.16
CA ILE A 170 -4.54 -8.85 3.59
C ILE A 170 -5.61 -9.84 4.04
N ASN A 171 -5.98 -9.77 5.32
CA ASN A 171 -7.04 -10.61 5.88
C ASN A 171 -8.41 -10.26 5.26
N ALA A 172 -8.69 -8.98 5.03
CA ALA A 172 -9.92 -8.55 4.36
C ALA A 172 -10.01 -9.05 2.90
N ARG A 173 -8.89 -9.04 2.14
CA ARG A 173 -8.85 -9.63 0.78
C ARG A 173 -9.12 -11.13 0.81
N ALA A 174 -8.48 -11.86 1.73
CA ALA A 174 -8.71 -13.31 1.87
C ALA A 174 -10.15 -13.62 2.26
N ALA A 175 -10.75 -12.83 3.15
CA ALA A 175 -12.16 -12.96 3.52
C ALA A 175 -13.08 -12.70 2.32
N GLY A 176 -12.91 -11.58 1.60
CA GLY A 176 -13.70 -11.27 0.41
C GLY A 176 -13.61 -12.36 -0.66
N PHE A 177 -12.41 -12.94 -0.85
CA PHE A 177 -12.21 -14.06 -1.77
C PHE A 177 -13.01 -15.30 -1.35
N ARG A 178 -12.84 -15.74 -0.09
CA ARG A 178 -13.48 -16.95 0.43
C ARG A 178 -14.98 -16.82 0.53
N ASP A 179 -15.47 -15.70 1.03
CA ASP A 179 -16.91 -15.43 1.17
C ASP A 179 -17.62 -15.43 -0.17
N THR A 180 -16.98 -14.87 -1.21
CA THR A 180 -17.52 -14.87 -2.57
C THR A 180 -17.60 -16.28 -3.15
N ILE A 181 -16.53 -17.07 -3.01
CA ILE A 181 -16.50 -18.48 -3.47
C ILE A 181 -17.55 -19.30 -2.74
N ALA A 182 -17.66 -19.12 -1.43
CA ALA A 182 -18.61 -19.88 -0.61
C ALA A 182 -20.05 -19.40 -0.69
N ALA A 183 -20.28 -18.20 -1.25
CA ALA A 183 -21.54 -17.48 -1.19
C ALA A 183 -22.08 -17.35 0.26
N ALA A 184 -21.16 -17.14 1.23
CA ALA A 184 -21.44 -17.08 2.66
C ALA A 184 -20.40 -16.21 3.36
N GLU A 185 -20.82 -15.29 4.24
CA GLU A 185 -19.95 -14.45 5.04
C GLU A 185 -19.22 -15.24 6.15
N GLY A 186 -18.00 -14.85 6.47
CA GLY A 186 -17.20 -15.40 7.56
C GLY A 186 -16.60 -16.79 7.25
N THR A 187 -16.30 -17.04 5.99
CA THR A 187 -15.68 -18.30 5.54
C THR A 187 -14.18 -18.27 5.85
N ASP A 188 -13.76 -19.01 6.86
CA ASP A 188 -12.35 -19.07 7.27
C ASP A 188 -11.47 -19.86 6.31
N ARG A 189 -12.03 -20.90 5.64
CA ARG A 189 -11.33 -21.80 4.74
C ARG A 189 -12.31 -22.46 3.77
N LEU A 190 -11.90 -22.65 2.52
CA LEU A 190 -12.67 -23.40 1.53
C LEU A 190 -12.42 -24.91 1.69
N ASN A 191 -13.48 -25.68 1.95
CA ASN A 191 -13.47 -27.13 2.12
C ASN A 191 -14.42 -27.84 1.15
N GLY A 192 -14.63 -27.27 -0.05
CA GLY A 192 -15.55 -27.74 -1.09
C GLY A 192 -16.61 -26.72 -1.47
N GLU A 193 -16.67 -25.60 -0.77
CA GLU A 193 -17.61 -24.51 -1.07
C GLU A 193 -17.36 -23.97 -2.47
N GLY A 194 -18.44 -23.76 -3.22
CA GLY A 194 -18.36 -23.29 -4.62
C GLY A 194 -17.53 -24.22 -5.54
N GLY A 195 -17.31 -25.48 -5.16
CA GLY A 195 -16.44 -26.42 -5.87
C GLY A 195 -14.95 -26.29 -5.54
N TRP A 196 -14.55 -25.37 -4.64
CA TRP A 196 -13.15 -25.10 -4.33
C TRP A 196 -12.70 -25.71 -2.98
N THR A 197 -11.48 -26.23 -2.95
CA THR A 197 -10.87 -26.76 -1.73
C THR A 197 -9.46 -26.21 -1.57
N GLU A 198 -9.19 -25.48 -0.48
CA GLU A 198 -7.83 -25.10 -0.14
C GLU A 198 -7.01 -26.34 0.26
N ILE A 199 -5.88 -26.57 -0.43
CA ILE A 199 -5.01 -27.71 -0.17
C ILE A 199 -4.39 -27.66 1.22
N GLU A 200 -3.92 -28.81 1.73
CA GLU A 200 -3.17 -28.87 2.98
C GLU A 200 -1.90 -27.99 2.90
N GLY A 201 -1.56 -27.29 3.95
CA GLY A 201 -0.44 -26.35 4.00
C GLY A 201 -0.73 -24.96 3.45
N CYS A 202 -1.91 -24.74 2.86
CA CYS A 202 -2.39 -23.40 2.47
C CYS A 202 -3.46 -22.89 3.47
N PRO A 203 -3.54 -21.57 3.66
CA PRO A 203 -2.76 -20.53 2.99
C PRO A 203 -1.28 -20.50 3.44
N VAL A 204 -0.41 -19.98 2.57
CA VAL A 204 0.99 -19.70 2.93
C VAL A 204 1.17 -18.20 3.21
N PHE A 205 2.07 -17.86 4.14
CA PHE A 205 2.27 -16.47 4.60
C PHE A 205 3.68 -15.99 4.28
N THR A 206 3.79 -14.95 3.47
CA THR A 206 5.07 -14.40 3.03
C THR A 206 5.70 -13.44 4.04
N ASN A 207 4.94 -12.95 5.02
CA ASN A 207 5.34 -11.83 5.89
C ASN A 207 5.85 -10.63 5.06
N ASP A 208 5.21 -10.38 3.94
CA ASP A 208 5.54 -9.33 2.96
C ASP A 208 6.96 -9.44 2.35
N GLN A 209 7.60 -10.63 2.42
CA GLN A 209 8.94 -10.88 1.90
C GLN A 209 8.88 -11.46 0.49
N ILE A 210 9.55 -10.78 -0.46
CA ILE A 210 9.54 -11.10 -1.90
C ILE A 210 10.20 -12.47 -2.18
N ASP A 211 11.36 -12.73 -1.57
CA ASP A 211 12.10 -13.98 -1.78
C ASP A 211 11.33 -15.19 -1.22
N LEU A 212 10.74 -15.03 -0.03
CA LEU A 212 9.92 -16.07 0.58
C LEU A 212 8.67 -16.38 -0.26
N ALA A 213 8.07 -15.36 -0.89
CA ALA A 213 6.91 -15.55 -1.76
C ALA A 213 7.23 -16.47 -2.94
N ASN A 214 8.36 -16.25 -3.63
CA ASN A 214 8.78 -17.10 -4.74
C ASN A 214 9.16 -18.51 -4.30
N GLN A 215 9.85 -18.65 -3.16
CA GLN A 215 10.18 -19.96 -2.59
C GLN A 215 8.91 -20.76 -2.27
N GLN A 216 7.97 -20.19 -1.56
CA GLN A 216 6.70 -20.84 -1.20
C GLN A 216 5.91 -21.25 -2.44
N MET A 217 5.87 -20.40 -3.47
CA MET A 217 5.21 -20.71 -4.73
C MET A 217 5.84 -21.95 -5.41
N ALA A 218 7.17 -22.01 -5.48
CA ALA A 218 7.90 -23.16 -6.01
C ALA A 218 7.65 -24.45 -5.20
N ASP A 219 7.66 -24.34 -3.87
CA ASP A 219 7.41 -25.47 -2.98
C ASP A 219 5.97 -26.01 -3.13
N VAL A 220 4.98 -25.12 -3.24
CA VAL A 220 3.58 -25.50 -3.46
C VAL A 220 3.41 -26.19 -4.81
N PHE A 221 3.97 -25.68 -5.90
CA PHE A 221 3.86 -26.29 -7.24
C PHE A 221 4.56 -27.65 -7.32
N THR A 222 5.71 -27.78 -6.65
CA THR A 222 6.43 -29.06 -6.59
C THR A 222 5.69 -30.11 -5.81
N SER A 223 5.09 -29.72 -4.68
CA SER A 223 4.37 -30.64 -3.77
C SER A 223 2.97 -30.97 -4.27
N ASN A 224 2.38 -30.13 -5.11
CA ASN A 224 1.01 -30.26 -5.61
C ASN A 224 0.97 -30.09 -7.13
N PRO A 225 1.47 -31.08 -7.89
CA PRO A 225 1.58 -30.99 -9.34
C PRO A 225 0.23 -30.84 -10.06
N ASP A 226 -0.87 -31.21 -9.40
CA ASP A 226 -2.24 -31.13 -9.94
C ASP A 226 -3.03 -29.93 -9.39
N LEU A 227 -2.36 -28.96 -8.75
CA LEU A 227 -3.01 -27.74 -8.22
C LEU A 227 -3.75 -26.98 -9.34
N ASP A 228 -5.00 -26.60 -9.12
CA ASP A 228 -5.82 -25.91 -10.10
C ASP A 228 -5.66 -24.39 -10.08
N ALA A 229 -5.45 -23.78 -8.91
CA ALA A 229 -5.33 -22.36 -8.77
C ALA A 229 -4.32 -21.93 -7.69
N PHE A 230 -3.55 -20.87 -8.00
CA PHE A 230 -2.70 -20.19 -7.03
C PHE A 230 -3.04 -18.70 -7.02
N VAL A 231 -3.43 -18.17 -5.85
CA VAL A 231 -3.87 -16.76 -5.73
C VAL A 231 -2.86 -15.98 -4.89
N LEU A 232 -2.17 -15.06 -5.54
CA LEU A 232 -1.30 -14.07 -4.91
C LEU A 232 -2.18 -12.93 -4.39
N ILE A 233 -2.59 -12.97 -3.12
CA ILE A 233 -3.44 -11.93 -2.50
C ILE A 233 -2.77 -10.54 -2.50
N GLY A 234 -1.45 -10.52 -2.59
CA GLY A 234 -0.63 -9.36 -2.93
C GLY A 234 0.43 -9.72 -3.97
N GLY A 235 1.07 -8.74 -4.57
CA GLY A 235 1.97 -8.93 -5.71
C GLY A 235 3.42 -9.31 -5.37
N TRP A 236 3.75 -9.79 -4.17
CA TRP A 236 5.14 -9.93 -3.71
C TRP A 236 6.02 -10.77 -4.62
N ALA A 237 5.57 -11.96 -5.05
CA ALA A 237 6.37 -12.83 -5.89
C ALA A 237 6.79 -12.17 -7.22
N GLN A 238 5.92 -11.36 -7.81
CA GLN A 238 6.14 -10.68 -9.09
C GLN A 238 7.08 -9.46 -8.98
N PHE A 239 7.39 -8.96 -7.77
CA PHE A 239 8.39 -7.92 -7.57
C PHE A 239 9.83 -8.40 -7.78
N ALA A 240 10.07 -9.73 -7.89
CA ALA A 240 11.30 -10.32 -8.34
C ALA A 240 11.09 -11.03 -9.70
N PRO A 241 11.01 -10.31 -10.83
CA PRO A 241 10.57 -10.86 -12.12
C PRO A 241 11.36 -12.09 -12.57
N GLN A 242 12.68 -12.12 -12.31
CA GLN A 242 13.53 -13.25 -12.68
C GLN A 242 13.24 -14.51 -11.85
N ALA A 243 13.05 -14.35 -10.51
CA ALA A 243 12.69 -15.47 -9.64
C ALA A 243 11.29 -15.97 -9.95
N TYR A 244 10.34 -15.06 -10.15
CA TYR A 244 8.98 -15.39 -10.56
C TYR A 244 8.93 -16.13 -11.89
N ALA A 245 9.70 -15.67 -12.90
CA ALA A 245 9.81 -16.36 -14.19
C ALA A 245 10.37 -17.78 -14.03
N GLN A 246 11.44 -17.97 -13.22
CA GLN A 246 12.02 -19.29 -12.97
C GLN A 246 11.01 -20.27 -12.34
N VAL A 247 10.14 -19.79 -11.46
CA VAL A 247 9.08 -20.61 -10.86
C VAL A 247 7.99 -20.93 -11.87
N THR A 248 7.50 -19.93 -12.62
CA THR A 248 6.41 -20.11 -13.58
C THR A 248 6.83 -20.89 -14.81
N ASP A 249 8.10 -20.83 -15.24
CA ASP A 249 8.64 -21.64 -16.36
C ASP A 249 8.48 -23.15 -16.12
N GLN A 250 8.49 -23.59 -14.86
CA GLN A 250 8.31 -25.01 -14.51
C GLN A 250 6.88 -25.53 -14.72
N VAL A 251 5.92 -24.62 -14.82
CA VAL A 251 4.48 -24.92 -14.95
C VAL A 251 3.85 -24.21 -16.15
N MET A 252 4.67 -23.68 -17.08
CA MET A 252 4.18 -22.82 -18.16
C MET A 252 3.16 -23.53 -19.06
N ASP A 253 3.39 -24.79 -19.41
CA ASP A 253 2.43 -25.59 -20.21
C ASP A 253 1.05 -25.66 -19.55
N ARG A 254 1.03 -25.72 -18.21
CA ARG A 254 -0.23 -25.76 -17.43
C ARG A 254 -0.89 -24.39 -17.33
N LEU A 255 -0.09 -23.31 -17.31
CA LEU A 255 -0.63 -21.94 -17.38
C LEU A 255 -1.26 -21.70 -18.75
N GLU A 256 -0.56 -22.05 -19.84
CA GLU A 256 -1.06 -21.89 -21.21
C GLU A 256 -2.34 -22.71 -21.48
N SER A 257 -2.48 -23.89 -20.87
CA SER A 257 -3.67 -24.75 -20.99
C SER A 257 -4.79 -24.41 -20.02
N ASN A 258 -4.62 -23.47 -19.10
CA ASN A 258 -5.49 -23.18 -17.97
C ASN A 258 -5.71 -24.39 -17.01
N GLU A 259 -4.83 -25.40 -17.04
CA GLU A 259 -4.83 -26.45 -16.01
C GLU A 259 -4.50 -25.88 -14.64
N LEU A 260 -3.54 -24.95 -14.58
CA LEU A 260 -3.23 -24.11 -13.43
C LEU A 260 -3.55 -22.66 -13.78
N ILE A 261 -4.31 -21.97 -12.93
CA ILE A 261 -4.51 -20.53 -13.06
C ILE A 261 -3.76 -19.77 -11.95
N ILE A 262 -3.23 -18.60 -12.29
CA ILE A 262 -2.66 -17.66 -11.34
C ILE A 262 -3.45 -16.35 -11.42
N ILE A 263 -3.94 -15.88 -10.27
CA ILE A 263 -4.57 -14.58 -10.08
C ILE A 263 -3.72 -13.81 -9.09
N ALA A 264 -3.42 -12.54 -9.37
CA ALA A 264 -2.52 -11.79 -8.52
C ALA A 264 -3.05 -10.39 -8.20
N GLY A 265 -2.68 -9.89 -7.01
CA GLY A 265 -2.86 -8.51 -6.63
C GLY A 265 -1.84 -7.61 -7.30
N ASP A 266 -2.22 -6.35 -7.43
CA ASP A 266 -1.46 -5.23 -7.96
C ASP A 266 -1.22 -5.25 -9.48
N THR A 267 -0.87 -4.07 -10.00
CA THR A 267 -0.67 -3.82 -11.44
C THR A 267 0.48 -2.84 -11.67
N LEU A 268 1.53 -2.97 -10.85
CA LEU A 268 2.78 -2.24 -11.08
C LEU A 268 3.52 -2.83 -12.28
N PRO A 269 4.52 -2.13 -12.86
CA PRO A 269 5.18 -2.59 -14.07
C PRO A 269 5.67 -4.04 -14.07
N PRO A 270 6.27 -4.60 -12.99
CA PRO A 270 6.66 -6.02 -12.98
C PRO A 270 5.45 -6.98 -13.06
N GLN A 271 4.32 -6.64 -12.43
CA GLN A 271 3.11 -7.45 -12.46
C GLN A 271 2.43 -7.39 -13.83
N VAL A 272 2.37 -6.20 -14.44
CA VAL A 272 1.86 -6.03 -15.80
C VAL A 272 2.74 -6.80 -16.80
N GLN A 273 4.06 -6.79 -16.63
CA GLN A 273 4.96 -7.58 -17.43
C GLN A 273 4.67 -9.09 -17.32
N ALA A 274 4.57 -9.60 -16.08
CA ALA A 274 4.25 -11.02 -15.84
C ALA A 274 2.89 -11.42 -16.45
N PHE A 275 1.89 -10.54 -16.36
CA PHE A 275 0.60 -10.75 -17.00
C PHE A 275 0.72 -10.82 -18.54
N ASN A 276 1.42 -9.88 -19.16
CA ASN A 276 1.60 -9.83 -20.62
C ASN A 276 2.43 -11.01 -21.15
N GLU A 277 3.29 -11.60 -20.30
CA GLU A 277 4.05 -12.82 -20.61
C GLU A 277 3.22 -14.11 -20.39
N GLY A 278 1.95 -14.02 -20.03
CA GLY A 278 1.08 -15.18 -19.75
C GLY A 278 1.39 -15.91 -18.45
N ARG A 279 2.14 -15.28 -17.53
CA ARG A 279 2.53 -15.87 -16.24
C ARG A 279 1.49 -15.66 -15.13
N SER A 280 0.42 -14.96 -15.43
CA SER A 280 -0.79 -14.83 -14.62
C SER A 280 -2.00 -14.58 -15.53
N HIS A 281 -3.18 -14.97 -15.07
CA HIS A 281 -4.43 -14.94 -15.87
C HIS A 281 -5.25 -13.68 -15.60
N ALA A 282 -5.09 -13.10 -14.42
CA ALA A 282 -5.71 -11.85 -14.03
C ALA A 282 -4.86 -11.10 -13.01
N GLN A 283 -4.94 -9.76 -13.07
CA GLN A 283 -4.36 -8.85 -12.08
C GLN A 283 -5.45 -7.93 -11.55
N ILE A 284 -5.50 -7.76 -10.23
CA ILE A 284 -6.41 -6.83 -9.57
C ILE A 284 -5.58 -5.73 -8.94
N GLY A 285 -5.57 -4.56 -9.57
CA GLY A 285 -4.69 -3.44 -9.21
C GLY A 285 -5.27 -2.50 -8.17
N GLN A 286 -4.39 -2.01 -7.34
CA GLN A 286 -4.62 -0.89 -6.43
C GLN A 286 -4.07 0.41 -7.04
N ARG A 287 -4.34 1.56 -6.42
CA ARG A 287 -3.85 2.87 -6.85
C ARG A 287 -2.96 3.55 -5.80
N PRO A 288 -1.77 2.99 -5.51
CA PRO A 288 -0.89 3.51 -4.46
C PRO A 288 -0.37 4.94 -4.73
N PHE A 289 -0.15 5.32 -6.00
CA PHE A 289 0.20 6.70 -6.35
C PHE A 289 -0.90 7.69 -5.89
N GLU A 290 -2.18 7.36 -6.15
CA GLU A 290 -3.32 8.18 -5.72
C GLU A 290 -3.39 8.28 -4.19
N MET A 291 -3.08 7.20 -3.46
CA MET A 291 -3.01 7.24 -1.99
C MET A 291 -1.99 8.27 -1.51
N GLY A 292 -0.77 8.24 -2.08
CA GLY A 292 0.30 9.19 -1.72
C GLY A 292 -0.02 10.63 -2.11
N GLN A 293 -0.66 10.82 -3.27
CA GLN A 293 -1.03 12.14 -3.78
C GLN A 293 -2.15 12.80 -2.95
N ARG A 294 -3.14 12.02 -2.49
CA ARG A 294 -4.30 12.53 -1.74
C ARG A 294 -4.07 12.66 -0.24
N ALA A 295 -3.17 11.83 0.34
CA ALA A 295 -2.96 11.80 1.79
C ALA A 295 -2.62 13.18 2.40
N PRO A 296 -1.75 14.02 1.80
CA PRO A 296 -1.46 15.34 2.35
C PRO A 296 -2.70 16.25 2.45
N ASP A 297 -3.55 16.28 1.43
CA ASP A 297 -4.76 17.12 1.44
C ASP A 297 -5.76 16.64 2.49
N VAL A 298 -5.92 15.32 2.67
CA VAL A 298 -6.75 14.73 3.74
C VAL A 298 -6.20 15.10 5.11
N MET A 299 -4.88 15.01 5.32
CA MET A 299 -4.24 15.41 6.56
C MET A 299 -4.46 16.90 6.87
N ILE A 300 -4.39 17.78 5.86
CA ILE A 300 -4.65 19.22 6.01
C ILE A 300 -6.11 19.47 6.40
N GLN A 301 -7.08 18.80 5.78
CA GLN A 301 -8.49 18.88 6.16
C GLN A 301 -8.70 18.50 7.63
N LEU A 302 -8.06 17.40 8.07
CA LEU A 302 -8.12 16.96 9.46
C LEU A 302 -7.49 17.99 10.44
N ILE A 303 -6.36 18.60 10.08
CA ILE A 303 -5.70 19.67 10.86
C ILE A 303 -6.64 20.88 11.00
N ASN A 304 -7.39 21.22 9.94
CA ASN A 304 -8.34 22.31 9.93
C ASN A 304 -9.66 22.00 10.68
N GLY A 305 -9.84 20.75 11.13
CA GLY A 305 -11.08 20.30 11.77
C GLY A 305 -12.24 20.14 10.79
N GLU A 306 -11.94 19.95 9.51
CA GLU A 306 -12.94 19.70 8.48
C GLU A 306 -13.46 18.25 8.56
N ALA A 307 -14.70 18.03 8.17
CA ALA A 307 -15.25 16.68 8.07
C ALA A 307 -14.69 15.98 6.83
N VAL A 308 -14.17 14.77 7.02
CA VAL A 308 -13.69 13.90 5.93
C VAL A 308 -14.54 12.62 5.88
N GLU A 309 -14.65 12.03 4.70
CA GLU A 309 -15.27 10.72 4.55
C GLU A 309 -14.43 9.64 5.28
N ASP A 310 -15.09 8.58 5.75
CA ASP A 310 -14.45 7.41 6.36
C ASP A 310 -15.23 6.14 6.00
N PRO A 311 -14.65 5.24 5.20
CA PRO A 311 -13.34 5.31 4.54
C PRO A 311 -13.34 6.17 3.25
N ILE A 312 -12.15 6.59 2.82
CA ILE A 312 -11.90 7.20 1.50
C ILE A 312 -11.29 6.13 0.60
N TYR A 313 -12.09 5.54 -0.28
CA TYR A 313 -11.56 4.52 -1.17
C TYR A 313 -10.91 5.11 -2.42
N THR A 314 -9.77 4.51 -2.81
CA THR A 314 -9.19 4.63 -4.15
C THR A 314 -9.81 3.55 -5.06
N GLY A 315 -9.73 3.74 -6.40
CA GLY A 315 -10.27 2.76 -7.32
C GLY A 315 -9.50 1.43 -7.34
N LEU A 316 -10.13 0.43 -7.95
CA LEU A 316 -9.53 -0.86 -8.31
C LEU A 316 -9.46 -0.99 -9.83
N ASP A 317 -8.42 -1.65 -10.34
CA ASP A 317 -8.20 -1.88 -11.76
C ASP A 317 -8.14 -3.38 -12.02
N VAL A 318 -8.94 -3.87 -12.97
CA VAL A 318 -8.97 -5.29 -13.34
C VAL A 318 -8.35 -5.46 -14.72
N CYS A 319 -7.37 -6.36 -14.82
CA CYS A 319 -6.75 -6.76 -16.07
C CYS A 319 -6.97 -8.25 -16.29
N THR A 320 -7.58 -8.60 -17.42
CA THR A 320 -7.72 -9.98 -17.90
C THR A 320 -7.27 -10.04 -19.35
N HIS A 321 -7.03 -11.25 -19.90
CA HIS A 321 -6.61 -11.36 -21.31
C HIS A 321 -7.74 -11.00 -22.29
N GLU A 322 -9.01 -11.11 -21.89
CA GLU A 322 -10.15 -10.66 -22.69
C GLU A 322 -10.35 -9.14 -22.58
N GLU A 323 -10.10 -8.58 -21.39
CA GLU A 323 -10.24 -7.16 -21.10
C GLU A 323 -8.96 -6.65 -20.39
N PRO A 324 -7.86 -6.44 -21.15
CA PRO A 324 -6.58 -6.10 -20.55
C PRO A 324 -6.59 -4.71 -19.90
N GLY A 325 -7.56 -3.87 -20.19
CA GLY A 325 -7.67 -2.54 -19.59
C GLY A 325 -6.41 -1.71 -19.80
N PHE A 326 -5.95 -1.03 -18.75
CA PHE A 326 -4.71 -0.28 -18.81
C PHE A 326 -3.45 -1.18 -18.82
N CYS A 327 -3.54 -2.46 -18.50
CA CYS A 327 -2.45 -3.44 -18.62
C CYS A 327 -2.07 -3.76 -20.07
N ALA A 328 -2.82 -3.27 -21.06
CA ALA A 328 -2.52 -3.43 -22.49
C ALA A 328 -1.40 -2.51 -23.01
N GLN A 329 -0.78 -1.71 -22.16
CA GLN A 329 0.23 -0.70 -22.54
C GLN A 329 1.64 -1.25 -22.58
#